data_4a2df672ddcafe782a8461663d2e0c84
#
_entry.id   4a2df672ddcafe782a8461663d2e0c84
#
_cell.length_a   1.000
_cell.length_b   1.000
_cell.length_c   1.000
_cell.angle_alpha   90.00
_cell.angle_beta   90.00
_cell.angle_gamma   90.00
#
_symmetry.space_group_name_H-M   'P 1'
#
loop_
_entity.id
_entity.type
_entity.pdbx_description
1 polymer ?
#
loop_
_entity_poly.entity_id
_entity_poly.type
_entity_poly.pdbx_seq_one_letter_code
_entity_poly.pdbx_strand_id
1 'polypeptide(L)'
;MASSAIGSKRNVKIFVLYLMENINYPLDYATLNDIIMQTDYVMYLDFAESFHEMMDAGLILEIPGEEENIPMYVVSEKGKVVARELNSDILASILDKSLSAALRYLDFKKRGVEAKAVIEKRDDGRYEIECKMIEKGELIYSTKVIVDTLARAERMKENFYSRPEGIYKATLALLAGNVNFLLD
;
A
#
# COMPACT_ATOMS: atom_id res chain seq x y z
N MET A 1 -8.04 23.09 0.58
CA MET A 1 -8.14 21.62 0.62
C MET A 1 -6.83 21.04 0.09
N ALA A 2 -6.23 20.12 0.80
CA ALA A 2 -5.07 19.40 0.27
C ALA A 2 -5.53 18.57 -0.94
N SER A 3 -4.81 18.61 -2.03
CA SER A 3 -5.05 17.78 -3.22
C SER A 3 -3.98 16.70 -3.30
N SER A 4 -4.29 15.60 -3.97
CA SER A 4 -3.32 14.53 -4.26
C SER A 4 -2.06 15.09 -4.93
N ALA A 5 -0.88 14.57 -4.55
CA ALA A 5 0.39 14.99 -5.14
C ALA A 5 0.46 14.73 -6.66
N ILE A 6 -0.31 13.74 -7.15
CA ILE A 6 -0.46 13.43 -8.57
C ILE A 6 -1.33 14.46 -9.32
N GLY A 7 -1.95 15.42 -8.62
CA GLY A 7 -2.74 16.50 -9.19
C GLY A 7 -4.24 16.21 -9.22
N SER A 8 -4.86 16.29 -10.40
CA SER A 8 -6.31 16.24 -10.55
C SER A 8 -6.91 14.84 -10.33
N LYS A 9 -8.22 14.77 -10.01
CA LYS A 9 -8.99 13.51 -9.96
C LYS A 9 -8.89 12.71 -11.27
N ARG A 10 -8.72 13.38 -12.42
CA ARG A 10 -8.46 12.70 -13.70
C ARG A 10 -7.17 11.89 -13.63
N ASN A 11 -6.11 12.47 -13.10
CA ASN A 11 -4.82 11.78 -12.95
C ASN A 11 -4.90 10.64 -11.93
N VAL A 12 -5.67 10.80 -10.85
CA VAL A 12 -5.92 9.71 -9.89
C VAL A 12 -6.57 8.51 -10.59
N LYS A 13 -7.58 8.72 -11.44
CA LYS A 13 -8.22 7.64 -12.21
C LYS A 13 -7.25 6.96 -13.16
N ILE A 14 -6.46 7.73 -13.93
CA ILE A 14 -5.45 7.19 -14.84
C ILE A 14 -4.44 6.34 -14.07
N PHE A 15 -3.96 6.83 -12.94
CA PHE A 15 -3.00 6.15 -12.09
C PHE A 15 -3.53 4.81 -11.54
N VAL A 16 -4.76 4.80 -11.02
CA VAL A 16 -5.39 3.57 -10.52
C VAL A 16 -5.60 2.55 -11.64
N LEU A 17 -6.13 3.00 -12.78
CA LEU A 17 -6.36 2.13 -13.95
C LEU A 17 -5.03 1.56 -14.49
N TYR A 18 -3.98 2.37 -14.53
CA TYR A 18 -2.64 1.92 -14.93
C TYR A 18 -2.12 0.81 -14.01
N LEU A 19 -2.21 1.01 -12.70
CA LEU A 19 -1.75 -0.01 -11.74
C LEU A 19 -2.56 -1.30 -11.87
N MET A 20 -3.89 -1.21 -11.91
CA MET A 20 -4.76 -2.38 -12.04
C MET A 20 -4.51 -3.14 -13.34
N GLU A 21 -4.32 -2.43 -14.47
CA GLU A 21 -4.01 -3.07 -15.75
C GLU A 21 -2.69 -3.82 -15.74
N ASN A 22 -1.64 -3.21 -15.18
CA ASN A 22 -0.30 -3.80 -15.17
C ASN A 22 -0.13 -4.89 -14.10
N ILE A 23 -0.89 -4.84 -13.00
CA ILE A 23 -1.00 -5.93 -12.03
C ILE A 23 -1.70 -7.13 -12.68
N ASN A 24 -2.72 -6.89 -13.48
CA ASN A 24 -3.39 -7.87 -14.35
C ASN A 24 -3.99 -9.09 -13.62
N TYR A 25 -4.50 -8.90 -12.39
CA TYR A 25 -5.37 -9.88 -11.74
C TYR A 25 -6.37 -9.17 -10.80
N PRO A 26 -7.48 -9.86 -10.42
CA PRO A 26 -8.50 -9.27 -9.58
C PRO A 26 -7.96 -8.86 -8.20
N LEU A 27 -8.36 -7.69 -7.72
CA LEU A 27 -8.02 -7.16 -6.39
C LEU A 27 -9.29 -6.85 -5.61
N ASP A 28 -9.30 -7.16 -4.32
CA ASP A 28 -10.31 -6.61 -3.41
C ASP A 28 -10.04 -5.11 -3.15
N TYR A 29 -11.09 -4.39 -2.71
CA TYR A 29 -10.99 -2.95 -2.46
C TYR A 29 -9.93 -2.59 -1.43
N ALA A 30 -9.82 -3.38 -0.34
CA ALA A 30 -8.85 -3.11 0.72
C ALA A 30 -7.41 -3.24 0.21
N THR A 31 -7.13 -4.30 -0.56
CA THR A 31 -5.82 -4.50 -1.19
C THR A 31 -5.48 -3.38 -2.17
N LEU A 32 -6.44 -2.96 -3.00
CA LEU A 32 -6.23 -1.86 -3.93
C LEU A 32 -5.98 -0.53 -3.19
N ASN A 33 -6.77 -0.26 -2.14
CA ASN A 33 -6.57 0.91 -1.29
C ASN A 33 -5.16 0.93 -0.66
N ASP A 34 -4.71 -0.19 -0.10
CA ASP A 34 -3.39 -0.30 0.51
C ASP A 34 -2.28 -0.02 -0.51
N ILE A 35 -2.39 -0.57 -1.72
CA ILE A 35 -1.46 -0.31 -2.82
C ILE A 35 -1.40 1.19 -3.14
N ILE A 36 -2.54 1.84 -3.28
CA ILE A 36 -2.62 3.27 -3.63
C ILE A 36 -2.07 4.14 -2.50
N MET A 37 -2.45 3.85 -1.24
CA MET A 37 -2.02 4.66 -0.09
C MET A 37 -0.53 4.55 0.20
N GLN A 38 0.12 3.43 -0.13
CA GLN A 38 1.58 3.27 0.01
C GLN A 38 2.39 4.19 -0.90
N THR A 39 1.79 4.71 -1.97
CA THR A 39 2.51 5.54 -2.94
C THR A 39 2.71 6.98 -2.47
N ASP A 40 1.93 7.47 -1.50
CA ASP A 40 1.85 8.86 -1.04
C ASP A 40 1.46 9.89 -2.13
N TYR A 41 1.12 9.44 -3.33
CA TYR A 41 0.73 10.34 -4.45
C TYR A 41 -0.75 10.67 -4.46
N VAL A 42 -1.58 9.85 -3.82
CA VAL A 42 -3.05 9.93 -3.86
C VAL A 42 -3.60 10.03 -2.44
N MET A 43 -4.51 10.98 -2.20
CA MET A 43 -5.22 11.06 -0.94
C MET A 43 -6.38 10.06 -0.89
N TYR A 44 -6.68 9.55 0.29
CA TYR A 44 -7.76 8.56 0.48
C TYR A 44 -9.10 9.00 -0.10
N LEU A 45 -9.53 10.23 0.16
CA LEU A 45 -10.81 10.74 -0.35
C LEU A 45 -10.82 10.82 -1.87
N ASP A 46 -9.72 11.28 -2.49
CA ASP A 46 -9.61 11.36 -3.94
C ASP A 46 -9.65 9.96 -4.58
N PHE A 47 -9.03 8.98 -3.93
CA PHE A 47 -9.09 7.58 -4.37
C PHE A 47 -10.51 7.03 -4.25
N ALA A 48 -11.15 7.15 -3.08
CA ALA A 48 -12.47 6.60 -2.84
C ALA A 48 -13.52 7.17 -3.82
N GLU A 49 -13.55 8.50 -4.01
CA GLU A 49 -14.44 9.13 -4.97
C GLU A 49 -14.13 8.70 -6.41
N SER A 50 -12.86 8.70 -6.79
CA SER A 50 -12.45 8.27 -8.13
C SER A 50 -12.78 6.82 -8.42
N PHE A 51 -12.67 5.94 -7.42
CA PHE A 51 -13.02 4.52 -7.55
C PHE A 51 -14.50 4.34 -7.86
N HIS A 52 -15.40 4.98 -7.11
CA HIS A 52 -16.84 4.94 -7.38
C HIS A 52 -17.18 5.50 -8.77
N GLU A 53 -16.61 6.66 -9.12
CA GLU A 53 -16.81 7.25 -10.44
C GLU A 53 -16.31 6.34 -11.59
N MET A 54 -15.24 5.57 -11.37
CA MET A 54 -14.74 4.59 -12.35
C MET A 54 -15.66 3.37 -12.47
N MET A 55 -16.25 2.92 -11.36
CA MET A 55 -17.27 1.87 -11.37
C MET A 55 -18.50 2.31 -12.14
N ASP A 56 -19.05 3.48 -11.85
CA ASP A 56 -20.23 4.06 -12.51
C ASP A 56 -19.99 4.27 -14.02
N ALA A 57 -18.78 4.65 -14.40
CA ALA A 57 -18.37 4.82 -15.79
C ALA A 57 -18.07 3.50 -16.53
N GLY A 58 -18.10 2.36 -15.84
CA GLY A 58 -17.76 1.05 -16.38
C GLY A 58 -16.27 0.90 -16.78
N LEU A 59 -15.36 1.62 -16.09
CA LEU A 59 -13.92 1.49 -16.29
C LEU A 59 -13.33 0.38 -15.40
N ILE A 60 -13.97 0.14 -14.26
CA ILE A 60 -13.70 -0.96 -13.33
C ILE A 60 -14.97 -1.79 -13.23
N LEU A 61 -14.83 -3.09 -13.17
CA LEU A 61 -15.93 -4.04 -13.01
C LEU A 61 -15.76 -4.83 -11.72
N GLU A 62 -16.88 -5.03 -11.02
CA GLU A 62 -16.95 -5.94 -9.89
C GLU A 62 -17.18 -7.36 -10.39
N ILE A 63 -16.46 -8.31 -9.83
CA ILE A 63 -16.62 -9.74 -10.10
C ILE A 63 -16.71 -10.51 -8.77
N PRO A 64 -17.35 -11.68 -8.72
CA PRO A 64 -17.35 -12.54 -7.53
C PRO A 64 -15.92 -12.94 -7.15
N GLY A 65 -15.57 -12.84 -5.85
CA GLY A 65 -14.33 -13.38 -5.33
C GLY A 65 -14.40 -14.90 -5.06
N GLU A 66 -13.25 -15.51 -4.78
CA GLU A 66 -13.17 -16.92 -4.37
C GLU A 66 -13.74 -17.13 -2.96
N GLU A 67 -13.62 -16.13 -2.08
CA GLU A 67 -14.23 -16.14 -0.75
C GLU A 67 -15.65 -15.58 -0.82
N GLU A 68 -16.60 -16.28 -0.18
CA GLU A 68 -17.99 -15.81 -0.11
C GLU A 68 -18.05 -14.39 0.51
N ASN A 69 -18.66 -13.46 -0.23
CA ASN A 69 -18.92 -12.05 0.14
C ASN A 69 -17.76 -11.06 0.03
N ILE A 70 -16.62 -11.40 -0.54
CA ILE A 70 -15.59 -10.39 -0.84
C ILE A 70 -15.62 -10.08 -2.33
N PRO A 71 -16.12 -8.90 -2.75
CA PRO A 71 -16.10 -8.51 -4.15
C PRO A 71 -14.67 -8.25 -4.61
N MET A 72 -14.36 -8.69 -5.82
CA MET A 72 -13.10 -8.44 -6.49
C MET A 72 -13.32 -7.47 -7.65
N TYR A 73 -12.29 -6.72 -7.99
CA TYR A 73 -12.36 -5.67 -9.00
C TYR A 73 -11.32 -5.89 -10.08
N VAL A 74 -11.74 -5.69 -11.31
CA VAL A 74 -10.86 -5.78 -12.50
C VAL A 74 -11.06 -4.55 -13.38
N VAL A 75 -10.02 -4.18 -14.11
CA VAL A 75 -10.13 -3.13 -15.12
C VAL A 75 -10.86 -3.66 -16.35
N SER A 76 -11.87 -2.93 -16.84
CA SER A 76 -12.59 -3.28 -18.07
C SER A 76 -11.76 -3.01 -19.32
N GLU A 77 -12.17 -3.51 -20.49
CA GLU A 77 -11.52 -3.18 -21.77
C GLU A 77 -11.53 -1.66 -22.03
N LYS A 78 -12.63 -0.99 -21.68
CA LYS A 78 -12.71 0.48 -21.74
C LYS A 78 -11.70 1.14 -20.79
N GLY A 79 -11.56 0.62 -19.58
CA GLY A 79 -10.59 1.12 -18.59
C GLY A 79 -9.15 0.92 -19.05
N LYS A 80 -8.82 -0.21 -19.69
CA LYS A 80 -7.50 -0.47 -20.27
C LYS A 80 -7.13 0.53 -21.38
N VAL A 81 -8.09 0.85 -22.23
CA VAL A 81 -7.87 1.89 -23.27
C VAL A 81 -7.56 3.22 -22.62
N VAL A 82 -8.33 3.64 -21.62
CA VAL A 82 -8.06 4.88 -20.87
C VAL A 82 -6.68 4.88 -20.23
N ALA A 83 -6.30 3.79 -19.58
CA ALA A 83 -4.98 3.65 -18.97
C ALA A 83 -3.84 3.81 -19.99
N ARG A 84 -3.94 3.15 -21.13
CA ARG A 84 -2.89 3.16 -22.16
C ARG A 84 -2.77 4.50 -22.88
N GLU A 85 -3.90 5.10 -23.23
CA GLU A 85 -3.91 6.36 -24.00
C GLU A 85 -3.50 7.58 -23.15
N LEU A 86 -3.73 7.55 -21.85
CA LEU A 86 -3.57 8.70 -20.96
C LEU A 86 -2.43 8.57 -19.96
N ASN A 87 -1.70 7.45 -19.92
CA ASN A 87 -0.59 7.24 -18.97
C ASN A 87 0.52 8.31 -19.09
N SER A 88 0.71 8.88 -20.30
CA SER A 88 1.66 9.96 -20.54
C SER A 88 1.34 11.27 -19.80
N ASP A 89 0.14 11.42 -19.25
CA ASP A 89 -0.23 12.56 -18.40
C ASP A 89 0.44 12.49 -17.03
N ILE A 90 1.02 11.34 -16.68
CA ILE A 90 1.73 11.10 -15.43
C ILE A 90 3.20 10.79 -15.73
N LEU A 91 4.11 11.29 -14.90
CA LEU A 91 5.54 11.00 -15.06
C LEU A 91 5.80 9.49 -15.02
N ALA A 92 6.49 8.97 -16.02
CA ALA A 92 6.80 7.54 -16.13
C ALA A 92 7.50 7.01 -14.87
N SER A 93 8.39 7.79 -14.27
CA SER A 93 9.07 7.41 -13.03
C SER A 93 8.12 7.21 -11.84
N ILE A 94 7.00 7.94 -11.77
CA ILE A 94 5.96 7.74 -10.75
C ILE A 94 5.23 6.43 -11.02
N LEU A 95 4.83 6.18 -12.27
CA LEU A 95 4.14 4.96 -12.67
C LEU A 95 4.99 3.71 -12.41
N ASP A 96 6.25 3.72 -12.82
CA ASP A 96 7.17 2.59 -12.67
C ASP A 96 7.50 2.29 -11.21
N LYS A 97 7.79 3.32 -10.40
CA LYS A 97 8.04 3.17 -8.97
C LYS A 97 6.81 2.61 -8.25
N SER A 98 5.63 3.13 -8.57
CA SER A 98 4.37 2.70 -7.94
C SER A 98 4.00 1.26 -8.33
N LEU A 99 4.14 0.89 -9.60
CA LEU A 99 3.91 -0.49 -10.04
C LEU A 99 4.88 -1.46 -9.38
N SER A 100 6.17 -1.11 -9.31
CA SER A 100 7.17 -1.93 -8.63
C SER A 100 6.85 -2.10 -7.14
N ALA A 101 6.39 -1.05 -6.47
CA ALA A 101 5.97 -1.12 -5.07
C ALA A 101 4.73 -2.00 -4.90
N ALA A 102 3.72 -1.85 -5.78
CA ALA A 102 2.51 -2.66 -5.77
C ALA A 102 2.80 -4.17 -5.92
N LEU A 103 3.64 -4.53 -6.89
CA LEU A 103 4.02 -5.92 -7.13
C LEU A 103 4.76 -6.53 -5.93
N ARG A 104 5.65 -5.77 -5.30
CA ARG A 104 6.35 -6.21 -4.08
C ARG A 104 5.40 -6.39 -2.90
N TYR A 105 4.45 -5.47 -2.73
CA TYR A 105 3.42 -5.59 -1.68
C TYR A 105 2.57 -6.84 -1.87
N LEU A 106 2.12 -7.10 -3.10
CA LEU A 106 1.31 -8.27 -3.42
C LEU A 106 2.07 -9.58 -3.22
N ASP A 107 3.35 -9.62 -3.60
CA ASP A 107 4.22 -10.77 -3.32
C ASP A 107 4.33 -11.03 -1.81
N PHE A 108 4.56 -9.99 -1.02
CA PHE A 108 4.63 -10.08 0.43
C PHE A 108 3.30 -10.56 1.05
N LYS A 109 2.18 -10.01 0.58
CA LYS A 109 0.83 -10.43 1.01
C LYS A 109 0.54 -11.88 0.63
N LYS A 110 0.89 -12.29 -0.60
CA LYS A 110 0.72 -13.68 -1.09
C LYS A 110 1.55 -14.70 -0.30
N ARG A 111 2.67 -14.30 0.24
CA ARG A 111 3.51 -15.15 1.12
C ARG A 111 2.81 -15.47 2.45
N GLY A 112 1.72 -14.79 2.79
CA GLY A 112 0.97 -14.99 4.03
C GLY A 112 1.72 -14.46 5.25
N VAL A 113 2.36 -13.31 5.10
CA VAL A 113 3.05 -12.62 6.21
C VAL A 113 2.04 -11.90 7.09
N GLU A 114 1.99 -12.28 8.36
CA GLU A 114 1.21 -11.59 9.39
C GLU A 114 2.08 -10.56 10.11
N ALA A 115 1.62 -9.31 10.17
CA ALA A 115 2.24 -8.26 10.98
C ALA A 115 1.52 -8.15 12.33
N LYS A 116 2.27 -8.11 13.43
CA LYS A 116 1.75 -7.94 14.80
C LYS A 116 2.55 -6.87 15.53
N ALA A 117 1.87 -5.92 16.20
CA ALA A 117 2.52 -4.90 16.99
C ALA A 117 1.79 -4.72 18.34
N VAL A 118 2.56 -4.72 19.42
CA VAL A 118 2.08 -4.54 20.79
C VAL A 118 2.80 -3.34 21.41
N ILE A 119 2.06 -2.54 22.18
CA ILE A 119 2.59 -1.41 22.94
C ILE A 119 2.40 -1.73 24.43
N GLU A 120 3.47 -1.60 25.18
CA GLU A 120 3.46 -1.78 26.64
C GLU A 120 3.99 -0.52 27.34
N LYS A 121 3.30 -0.09 28.40
CA LYS A 121 3.80 0.99 29.24
C LYS A 121 4.81 0.42 30.22
N ARG A 122 5.98 1.03 30.31
CA ARG A 122 7.06 0.65 31.21
C ARG A 122 6.92 1.35 32.56
N ASP A 123 7.56 0.81 33.58
CA ASP A 123 7.59 1.38 34.92
C ASP A 123 8.27 2.76 34.99
N ASP A 124 9.18 3.04 34.05
CA ASP A 124 9.86 4.33 33.92
C ASP A 124 9.02 5.41 33.21
N GLY A 125 7.75 5.09 32.90
CA GLY A 125 6.80 6.00 32.26
C GLY A 125 6.91 6.07 30.73
N ARG A 126 7.92 5.43 30.14
CA ARG A 126 8.09 5.30 28.67
C ARG A 126 7.22 4.16 28.11
N TYR A 127 7.22 4.02 26.82
CA TYR A 127 6.46 2.99 26.10
C TYR A 127 7.41 2.13 25.26
N GLU A 128 7.25 0.82 25.36
CA GLU A 128 7.90 -0.15 24.50
C GLU A 128 6.93 -0.57 23.42
N ILE A 129 7.35 -0.50 22.15
CA ILE A 129 6.64 -1.09 21.03
C ILE A 129 7.41 -2.30 20.54
N GLU A 130 6.76 -3.45 20.47
CA GLU A 130 7.26 -4.67 19.87
C GLU A 130 6.53 -4.91 18.55
N CYS A 131 7.29 -5.00 17.45
CA CYS A 131 6.78 -5.29 16.12
C CYS A 131 7.31 -6.63 15.64
N LYS A 132 6.44 -7.51 15.14
CA LYS A 132 6.76 -8.85 14.64
C LYS A 132 6.14 -9.10 13.29
N MET A 133 6.84 -9.89 12.45
CA MET A 133 6.28 -10.46 11.23
C MET A 133 6.48 -11.97 11.26
N ILE A 134 5.40 -12.68 10.95
CA ILE A 134 5.33 -14.13 10.98
C ILE A 134 4.93 -14.61 9.60
N GLU A 135 5.75 -15.42 8.96
CA GLU A 135 5.48 -16.04 7.67
C GLU A 135 5.30 -17.54 7.87
N LYS A 136 4.11 -18.07 7.54
CA LYS A 136 3.80 -19.50 7.66
C LYS A 136 4.13 -20.10 9.04
N GLY A 137 3.94 -19.32 10.10
CA GLY A 137 4.23 -19.71 11.47
C GLY A 137 5.67 -19.48 11.93
N GLU A 138 6.58 -19.06 11.06
CA GLU A 138 7.96 -18.72 11.38
C GLU A 138 8.12 -17.22 11.64
N LEU A 139 8.83 -16.86 12.72
CA LEU A 139 9.15 -15.46 13.03
C LEU A 139 10.28 -14.97 12.13
N ILE A 140 9.95 -14.18 11.11
CA ILE A 140 10.93 -13.64 10.15
C ILE A 140 11.48 -12.26 10.52
N TYR A 141 10.79 -11.54 11.42
CA TYR A 141 11.19 -10.21 11.86
C TYR A 141 10.70 -9.94 13.28
N SER A 142 11.55 -9.38 14.11
CA SER A 142 11.17 -8.87 15.42
C SER A 142 12.03 -7.65 15.77
N THR A 143 11.39 -6.61 16.25
CA THR A 143 12.09 -5.44 16.80
C THR A 143 11.36 -4.89 18.00
N LYS A 144 12.12 -4.33 18.94
CA LYS A 144 11.60 -3.61 20.11
C LYS A 144 12.22 -2.23 20.15
N VAL A 145 11.39 -1.23 20.32
CA VAL A 145 11.82 0.17 20.41
C VAL A 145 11.15 0.82 21.62
N ILE A 146 11.93 1.57 22.39
CA ILE A 146 11.43 2.35 23.53
C ILE A 146 11.28 3.80 23.07
N VAL A 147 10.10 4.37 23.31
CA VAL A 147 9.76 5.75 22.98
C VAL A 147 9.21 6.48 24.19
N ASP A 148 9.25 7.79 24.15
CA ASP A 148 8.91 8.70 25.24
C ASP A 148 7.40 8.90 25.44
N THR A 149 6.59 8.76 24.37
CA THR A 149 5.15 9.03 24.40
C THR A 149 4.30 7.92 23.78
N LEU A 150 3.08 7.75 24.29
CA LEU A 150 2.10 6.81 23.71
C LEU A 150 1.76 7.19 22.27
N ALA A 151 1.56 8.47 21.98
CA ALA A 151 1.22 8.93 20.64
C ALA A 151 2.30 8.57 19.60
N ARG A 152 3.58 8.59 20.01
CA ARG A 152 4.69 8.16 19.14
C ARG A 152 4.68 6.65 18.92
N ALA A 153 4.42 5.87 19.97
CA ALA A 153 4.30 4.42 19.86
C ALA A 153 3.12 4.02 18.95
N GLU A 154 1.96 4.65 19.10
CA GLU A 154 0.78 4.41 18.27
C GLU A 154 1.05 4.74 16.80
N ARG A 155 1.64 5.88 16.50
CA ARG A 155 2.04 6.23 15.14
C ARG A 155 3.00 5.22 14.51
N MET A 156 3.96 4.71 15.29
CA MET A 156 4.87 3.66 14.82
C MET A 156 4.12 2.35 14.56
N LYS A 157 3.16 2.00 15.41
CA LYS A 157 2.29 0.83 15.21
C LYS A 157 1.46 0.95 13.94
N GLU A 158 0.83 2.10 13.71
CA GLU A 158 0.06 2.37 12.49
C GLU A 158 0.93 2.26 11.23
N ASN A 159 2.11 2.88 11.24
CA ASN A 159 3.06 2.79 10.14
C ASN A 159 3.54 1.36 9.88
N PHE A 160 3.74 0.58 10.95
CA PHE A 160 4.14 -0.82 10.84
C PHE A 160 3.05 -1.67 10.15
N TYR A 161 1.78 -1.46 10.50
CA TYR A 161 0.67 -2.16 9.85
C TYR A 161 0.42 -1.69 8.42
N SER A 162 0.61 -0.41 8.14
CA SER A 162 0.39 0.14 6.80
C SER A 162 1.50 -0.23 5.80
N ARG A 163 2.75 -0.43 6.26
CA ARG A 163 3.91 -0.65 5.39
C ARG A 163 4.87 -1.73 5.91
N PRO A 164 4.39 -2.93 6.26
CA PRO A 164 5.23 -3.95 6.88
C PRO A 164 6.36 -4.40 5.95
N GLU A 165 6.07 -4.57 4.66
CA GLU A 165 7.04 -4.95 3.64
C GLU A 165 8.18 -3.92 3.51
N GLY A 166 7.84 -2.64 3.46
CA GLY A 166 8.81 -1.55 3.38
C GLY A 166 9.76 -1.53 4.58
N ILE A 167 9.20 -1.70 5.80
CA ILE A 167 10.00 -1.76 7.03
C ILE A 167 10.92 -2.98 7.04
N TYR A 168 10.43 -4.15 6.63
CA TYR A 168 11.25 -5.36 6.53
C TYR A 168 12.43 -5.17 5.58
N LYS A 169 12.18 -4.68 4.36
CA LYS A 169 13.22 -4.42 3.35
C LYS A 169 14.21 -3.35 3.79
N ALA A 170 13.71 -2.25 4.38
CA ALA A 170 14.58 -1.20 4.90
C ALA A 170 15.53 -1.74 5.96
N THR A 171 15.01 -2.57 6.89
CA THR A 171 15.84 -3.20 7.92
C THR A 171 16.90 -4.11 7.31
N LEU A 172 16.53 -4.96 6.34
CA LEU A 172 17.50 -5.81 5.64
C LEU A 172 18.57 -5.01 4.92
N ALA A 173 18.19 -3.92 4.23
CA ALA A 173 19.13 -3.04 3.54
C ALA A 173 20.12 -2.38 4.51
N LEU A 174 19.63 -1.88 5.65
CA LEU A 174 20.46 -1.28 6.68
C LEU A 174 21.42 -2.28 7.32
N LEU A 175 20.95 -3.50 7.62
CA LEU A 175 21.79 -4.57 8.15
C LEU A 175 22.84 -5.04 7.16
N ALA A 176 22.55 -4.96 5.86
CA ALA A 176 23.49 -5.23 4.77
C ALA A 176 24.46 -4.07 4.50
N GLY A 177 24.39 -2.96 5.27
CA GLY A 177 25.26 -1.80 5.11
C GLY A 177 24.82 -0.81 4.02
N ASN A 178 23.64 -0.98 3.43
CA ASN A 178 23.09 -0.04 2.45
C ASN A 178 22.29 1.07 3.15
N VAL A 179 22.98 2.13 3.55
CA VAL A 179 22.36 3.29 4.22
C VAL A 179 21.63 4.23 3.26
N ASN A 180 21.91 4.17 1.96
CA ASN A 180 21.28 5.04 0.95
C ASN A 180 19.81 4.68 0.72
N PHE A 181 19.35 3.50 1.15
CA PHE A 181 17.95 3.09 1.07
C PHE A 181 16.97 4.09 1.70
N LEU A 182 17.41 4.87 2.68
CA LEU A 182 16.59 5.87 3.37
C LEU A 182 16.54 7.22 2.66
N LEU A 183 17.36 7.41 1.62
CA LEU A 183 17.53 8.68 0.90
C LEU A 183 16.87 8.66 -0.49
N ASP A 184 16.45 7.49 -0.96
CA ASP A 184 15.73 7.25 -2.22
C ASP A 184 14.21 7.19 -1.99
#